data_fa696ca878a5b98bec1878a85adbc037
#
_entry.id   fa696ca878a5b98bec1878a85adbc037
#
_cell.length_a   1.000
_cell.length_b   1.000
_cell.length_c   1.000
_cell.angle_alpha   90.00
_cell.angle_beta   90.00
_cell.angle_gamma   90.00
#
_symmetry.space_group_name_H-M   'P 1'
#
loop_
_entity.id
_entity.type
_entity.pdbx_description
1 polymer ?
#
loop_
_entity_poly.entity_id
_entity_poly.type
_entity_poly.pdbx_seq_one_letter_code
_entity_poly.pdbx_strand_id
1 'polypeptide(L)'
;MSSNRKGDRRERELVNLLDEAGFAVMRAPASGSATTRELPDVLAGDGDVFYAIEAKSSAGDPIYLTGEEVEALIYFAQNFGAKPRIGVRFDREDWYFFHPGDL
;
A
#
# COMPACT_ATOMS: atom_id res chain seq x y z
N MET A 1 -3.27 -3.22 20.32
CA MET A 1 -2.68 -3.66 19.11
C MET A 1 -3.74 -4.05 18.10
N SER A 2 -3.61 -3.57 16.96
CA SER A 2 -4.53 -3.96 15.94
C SER A 2 -4.41 -5.44 15.66
N SER A 3 -5.46 -6.14 15.81
CA SER A 3 -5.50 -7.52 15.46
C SER A 3 -5.99 -7.69 14.04
N ASN A 4 -5.72 -6.74 13.19
CA ASN A 4 -6.24 -6.77 11.84
C ASN A 4 -5.58 -7.88 11.03
N ARG A 5 -5.98 -9.11 11.35
CA ARG A 5 -5.45 -10.30 10.69
C ARG A 5 -5.72 -10.29 9.20
N LYS A 6 -6.89 -9.78 8.82
CA LYS A 6 -7.24 -9.70 7.42
C LYS A 6 -6.34 -8.72 6.69
N GLY A 7 -6.10 -7.54 7.30
CA GLY A 7 -5.19 -6.57 6.70
C GLY A 7 -3.79 -7.11 6.56
N ASP A 8 -3.29 -7.78 7.59
CA ASP A 8 -1.97 -8.38 7.54
C ASP A 8 -1.87 -9.46 6.47
N ARG A 9 -2.88 -10.31 6.40
CA ARG A 9 -2.94 -11.36 5.39
C ARG A 9 -2.97 -10.79 3.98
N ARG A 10 -3.76 -9.73 3.78
CA ARG A 10 -3.85 -9.10 2.47
C ARG A 10 -2.55 -8.42 2.07
N GLU A 11 -1.85 -7.81 3.03
CA GLU A 11 -0.55 -7.22 2.73
C GLU A 11 0.47 -8.28 2.33
N ARG A 12 0.48 -9.41 3.02
CA ARG A 12 1.36 -10.51 2.64
C ARG A 12 1.02 -11.06 1.26
N GLU A 13 -0.27 -11.14 0.96
CA GLU A 13 -0.73 -11.54 -0.36
C GLU A 13 -0.20 -10.58 -1.43
N LEU A 14 -0.29 -9.28 -1.14
CA LEU A 14 0.21 -8.26 -2.06
C LEU A 14 1.72 -8.38 -2.25
N VAL A 15 2.46 -8.58 -1.17
CA VAL A 15 3.91 -8.76 -1.25
C VAL A 15 4.25 -9.93 -2.16
N ASN A 16 3.55 -11.05 -1.99
CA ASN A 16 3.81 -12.23 -2.81
C ASN A 16 3.45 -11.98 -4.28
N LEU A 17 2.35 -11.29 -4.52
CA LEU A 17 1.94 -10.95 -5.87
C LEU A 17 3.00 -10.12 -6.59
N LEU A 18 3.51 -9.10 -5.90
CA LEU A 18 4.52 -8.22 -6.48
C LEU A 18 5.85 -8.92 -6.65
N ASP A 19 6.23 -9.76 -5.69
CA ASP A 19 7.45 -10.55 -5.79
C ASP A 19 7.39 -11.45 -7.02
N GLU A 20 6.28 -12.12 -7.23
CA GLU A 20 6.11 -12.99 -8.40
C GLU A 20 6.09 -12.21 -9.70
N ALA A 21 5.72 -10.95 -9.65
CA ALA A 21 5.71 -10.08 -10.82
C ALA A 21 7.08 -9.49 -11.13
N GLY A 22 8.09 -9.79 -10.31
CA GLY A 22 9.47 -9.36 -10.58
C GLY A 22 9.92 -8.15 -9.79
N PHE A 23 9.17 -7.75 -8.76
CA PHE A 23 9.55 -6.62 -7.91
C PHE A 23 10.30 -7.10 -6.67
N ALA A 24 11.24 -6.28 -6.21
CA ALA A 24 11.74 -6.39 -4.85
C ALA A 24 10.74 -5.66 -3.97
N VAL A 25 10.31 -6.26 -2.88
CA VAL A 25 9.20 -5.75 -2.09
C VAL A 25 9.56 -5.68 -0.62
N MET A 26 9.08 -4.61 0.03
CA MET A 26 9.31 -4.40 1.44
C MET A 26 8.04 -3.87 2.09
N ARG A 27 7.66 -4.48 3.21
CA ARG A 27 6.54 -3.97 4.01
C ARG A 27 7.06 -2.96 5.02
N ALA A 28 6.28 -1.92 5.26
CA ALA A 28 6.60 -0.97 6.30
C ALA A 28 6.35 -1.58 7.67
N PRO A 29 7.12 -1.17 8.70
CA PRO A 29 6.85 -1.61 10.05
C PRO A 29 5.45 -1.19 10.50
N ALA A 30 4.79 -2.07 11.25
CA ALA A 30 3.43 -1.81 11.71
C ALA A 30 3.40 -0.73 12.79
N SER A 31 4.49 -0.57 13.54
CA SER A 31 4.56 0.40 14.63
C SER A 31 6.01 0.72 14.90
N GLY A 32 6.25 1.68 15.77
CA GLY A 32 7.60 2.04 16.14
C GLY A 32 8.34 2.81 15.07
N SER A 33 7.62 3.42 14.18
CA SER A 33 8.21 4.24 13.15
C SER A 33 8.94 5.43 13.76
N ALA A 34 10.06 5.81 13.18
CA ALA A 34 10.81 6.97 13.63
C ALA A 34 10.20 8.28 13.16
N THR A 35 9.19 8.23 12.34
CA THR A 35 8.52 9.43 11.84
C THR A 35 7.10 9.52 12.40
N THR A 36 6.60 10.75 12.51
CA THR A 36 5.23 10.99 12.92
C THR A 36 4.26 10.90 11.75
N ARG A 37 4.76 10.82 10.52
CA ARG A 37 3.91 10.67 9.35
C ARG A 37 3.59 9.22 9.11
N GLU A 38 2.45 8.98 8.51
CA GLU A 38 2.09 7.63 8.09
C GLU A 38 3.02 7.20 6.95
N LEU A 39 3.40 5.94 7.00
CA LEU A 39 4.22 5.35 5.95
C LEU A 39 3.33 4.56 5.00
N PRO A 40 3.72 4.43 3.72
CA PRO A 40 3.03 3.50 2.84
C PRO A 40 3.17 2.08 3.39
N ASP A 41 2.21 1.24 3.09
CA ASP A 41 2.23 -0.13 3.60
C ASP A 41 3.31 -0.97 2.93
N VAL A 42 3.57 -0.72 1.66
CA VAL A 42 4.47 -1.53 0.85
C VAL A 42 5.28 -0.65 -0.09
N LEU A 43 6.55 -0.98 -0.21
CA LEU A 43 7.44 -0.40 -1.23
C LEU A 43 7.82 -1.51 -2.19
N ALA A 44 7.77 -1.22 -3.48
CA ALA A 44 8.13 -2.19 -4.51
C ALA A 44 8.94 -1.53 -5.61
N GLY A 45 9.99 -2.19 -6.05
CA GLY A 45 10.81 -1.66 -7.14
C GLY A 45 11.36 -2.79 -7.98
N ASP A 46 11.54 -2.54 -9.26
CA ASP A 46 12.10 -3.53 -10.19
C ASP A 46 13.45 -3.09 -10.75
N GLY A 47 14.05 -2.06 -10.18
CA GLY A 47 15.30 -1.50 -10.66
C GLY A 47 15.13 -0.34 -11.61
N ASP A 48 13.92 -0.15 -12.12
CA ASP A 48 13.59 0.91 -13.07
C ASP A 48 12.47 1.79 -12.51
N VAL A 49 11.42 1.16 -12.01
CA VAL A 49 10.25 1.85 -11.46
C VAL A 49 10.10 1.49 -10.00
N PHE A 50 9.73 2.48 -9.19
CA PHE A 50 9.49 2.30 -7.75
C PHE A 50 8.07 2.74 -7.42
N TYR A 51 7.38 1.94 -6.61
CA TYR A 51 6.03 2.22 -6.16
C TYR A 51 5.96 2.31 -4.65
N ALA A 52 5.19 3.27 -4.15
CA ALA A 52 4.80 3.34 -2.75
C ALA A 52 3.31 3.06 -2.71
N ILE A 53 2.91 2.03 -1.99
CA ILE A 53 1.55 1.50 -2.08
C ILE A 53 0.87 1.52 -0.72
N GLU A 54 -0.32 2.11 -0.68
CA GLU A 54 -1.22 2.03 0.45
C GLU A 54 -2.21 0.91 0.15
N ALA A 55 -2.26 -0.11 1.01
CA ALA A 55 -3.09 -1.28 0.78
C ALA A 55 -4.37 -1.19 1.59
N LYS A 56 -5.49 -1.42 0.95
CA LYS A 56 -6.81 -1.43 1.58
C LYS A 56 -7.54 -2.70 1.17
N SER A 57 -8.29 -3.26 2.11
CA SER A 57 -9.08 -4.45 1.81
C SER A 57 -10.43 -4.38 2.49
N SER A 58 -11.39 -5.09 1.93
CA SER A 58 -12.74 -5.13 2.43
C SER A 58 -13.41 -6.42 1.96
N ALA A 59 -14.37 -6.90 2.74
CA ALA A 59 -15.17 -8.05 2.33
C ALA A 59 -16.14 -7.71 1.19
N GLY A 60 -16.49 -6.45 1.06
CA GLY A 60 -17.43 -5.99 0.04
C GLY A 60 -17.93 -4.59 0.29
N ASP A 61 -17.71 -4.10 1.50
CA ASP A 61 -18.12 -2.74 1.83
C ASP A 61 -17.24 -1.72 1.13
N PRO A 62 -17.78 -0.53 0.85
CA PRO A 62 -16.96 0.52 0.27
C PRO A 62 -15.75 0.86 1.13
N ILE A 63 -14.66 1.19 0.47
CA ILE A 63 -13.42 1.57 1.13
C ILE A 63 -13.27 3.08 1.01
N TYR A 64 -12.96 3.71 2.14
CA TYR A 64 -12.79 5.16 2.19
C TYR A 64 -11.35 5.49 2.56
N LEU A 65 -10.81 6.50 1.92
CA LEU A 65 -9.49 7.01 2.20
C LEU A 65 -9.64 8.43 2.75
N THR A 66 -8.94 8.73 3.83
CA THR A 66 -8.95 10.10 4.35
C THR A 66 -8.00 10.95 3.53
N GLY A 67 -8.24 12.27 3.54
CA GLY A 67 -7.32 13.20 2.91
C GLY A 67 -5.92 13.09 3.48
N GLU A 68 -5.81 12.83 4.79
CA GLU A 68 -4.52 12.67 5.45
C GLU A 68 -3.76 11.45 4.93
N GLU A 69 -4.46 10.35 4.70
CA GLU A 69 -3.83 9.14 4.16
C GLU A 69 -3.30 9.39 2.76
N VAL A 70 -4.08 10.06 1.94
CA VAL A 70 -3.69 10.36 0.56
C VAL A 70 -2.49 11.31 0.54
N GLU A 71 -2.54 12.37 1.36
CA GLU A 71 -1.45 13.33 1.42
C GLU A 71 -0.15 12.70 1.91
N ALA A 72 -0.24 11.83 2.91
CA ALA A 72 0.94 11.15 3.44
C ALA A 72 1.57 10.25 2.40
N LEU A 73 0.75 9.55 1.63
CA LEU A 73 1.24 8.69 0.57
C LEU A 73 1.95 9.50 -0.51
N ILE A 74 1.34 10.58 -0.95
CA ILE A 74 1.93 11.43 -1.98
C ILE A 74 3.23 12.07 -1.49
N TYR A 75 3.23 12.56 -0.26
CA TYR A 75 4.42 13.16 0.33
C TYR A 75 5.58 12.17 0.35
N PHE A 76 5.30 10.96 0.85
CA PHE A 76 6.33 9.93 0.92
C PHE A 76 6.84 9.58 -0.48
N ALA A 77 5.93 9.34 -1.41
CA ALA A 77 6.31 8.94 -2.76
C ALA A 77 7.16 9.98 -3.45
N GLN A 78 6.78 11.25 -3.33
CA GLN A 78 7.53 12.33 -3.95
C GLN A 78 8.94 12.44 -3.39
N ASN A 79 9.08 12.35 -2.07
CA ASN A 79 10.38 12.49 -1.44
C ASN A 79 11.25 11.26 -1.65
N PHE A 80 10.65 10.10 -1.75
CA PHE A 80 11.37 8.85 -1.95
C PHE A 80 11.75 8.64 -3.41
N GLY A 81 11.02 9.23 -4.33
CA GLY A 81 11.21 8.98 -5.75
C GLY A 81 10.40 7.83 -6.27
N ALA A 82 9.27 7.55 -5.64
CA ALA A 82 8.38 6.46 -6.01
C ALA A 82 7.09 6.99 -6.61
N LYS A 83 6.36 6.12 -7.29
CA LYS A 83 5.02 6.42 -7.81
C LYS A 83 4.01 5.97 -6.77
N PRO A 84 3.10 6.86 -6.35
CA PRO A 84 2.09 6.48 -5.35
C PRO A 84 0.98 5.65 -5.99
N ARG A 85 0.53 4.65 -5.25
CA ARG A 85 -0.61 3.82 -5.68
C ARG A 85 -1.44 3.42 -4.48
N ILE A 86 -2.74 3.28 -4.71
CA ILE A 86 -3.66 2.67 -3.75
C ILE A 86 -3.96 1.29 -4.28
N GLY A 87 -3.63 0.27 -3.50
CA GLY A 87 -3.94 -1.11 -3.85
C GLY A 87 -5.18 -1.54 -3.09
N VAL A 88 -6.18 -2.03 -3.79
CA VAL A 88 -7.47 -2.40 -3.20
C VAL A 88 -7.78 -3.86 -3.48
N ARG A 89 -8.16 -4.56 -2.43
CA ARG A 89 -8.54 -5.98 -2.53
C ARG A 89 -9.90 -6.19 -1.90
N PHE A 90 -10.90 -6.48 -2.72
CA PHE A 90 -12.19 -6.96 -2.23
C PHE A 90 -12.17 -8.47 -2.24
N ASP A 91 -12.90 -9.09 -1.32
CA ASP A 91 -13.00 -10.54 -1.28
C ASP A 91 -13.51 -11.05 -2.63
N ARG A 92 -12.91 -12.13 -3.10
CA ARG A 92 -13.26 -12.80 -4.36
C ARG A 92 -12.96 -12.01 -5.62
N GLU A 93 -12.19 -10.92 -5.49
CA GLU A 93 -11.76 -10.13 -6.65
C GLU A 93 -10.25 -10.02 -6.65
N ASP A 94 -9.69 -9.68 -7.78
CA ASP A 94 -8.26 -9.44 -7.89
C ASP A 94 -7.90 -8.09 -7.30
N TRP A 95 -6.61 -7.88 -7.06
CA TRP A 95 -6.12 -6.58 -6.65
C TRP A 95 -6.32 -5.56 -7.75
N TYR A 96 -6.76 -4.36 -7.37
CA TYR A 96 -6.84 -3.21 -8.25
C TYR A 96 -5.90 -2.13 -7.75
N PHE A 97 -5.26 -1.42 -8.68
CA PHE A 97 -4.34 -0.36 -8.32
C PHE A 97 -4.79 0.95 -8.95
N PHE A 98 -4.81 2.00 -8.13
CA PHE A 98 -5.28 3.31 -8.56
C PHE A 98 -4.22 4.35 -8.25
N HIS A 99 -4.09 5.35 -9.12
CA HIS A 99 -3.33 6.54 -8.79
C HIS A 99 -4.17 7.38 -7.81
N PRO A 100 -3.57 7.94 -6.74
CA PRO A 100 -4.35 8.74 -5.78
C PRO A 100 -5.09 9.90 -6.43
N GLY A 101 -4.59 10.45 -7.53
CA GLY A 101 -5.24 11.54 -8.23
C GLY A 101 -6.51 11.14 -8.97
N ASP A 102 -6.78 9.86 -9.08
CA ASP A 102 -7.98 9.35 -9.77
C ASP A 102 -9.16 9.16 -8.83
N LEU A 103 -9.01 9.49 -7.57
CA LEU A 103 -10.05 9.30 -6.57
C LEU A 103 -10.94 10.52 -6.42
#